data_ca8697be68e41463f7569b30140d4bcc
#
_entry.id   ca8697be68e41463f7569b30140d4bcc
#
_cell.length_a   1.000
_cell.length_b   1.000
_cell.length_c   1.000
_cell.angle_alpha   90.00
_cell.angle_beta   90.00
_cell.angle_gamma   90.00
#
_symmetry.space_group_name_H-M   'P 1'
#
loop_
_entity.id
_entity.type
_entity.pdbx_description
1 polymer ?
#
loop_
_entity_poly.entity_id
_entity_poly.type
_entity_poly.pdbx_seq_one_letter_code
_entity_poly.pdbx_strand_id
1 'polypeptide(L)'
;MMQFLTNDFLYSTPHKVGLNTAERFAFAYFHEPNFNSVLENGHGEKIHYGTHFTNMFMRSYPERVTAKRIHDEHRLEVLDRLRNEAFSAKQPVLWDL
;
A
#
# COMPACT_ATOMS: atom_id res chain seq x y z
N MET A 1 -4.89 5.50 -0.48
CA MET A 1 -4.45 5.40 -1.90
C MET A 1 -5.27 6.28 -2.83
N MET A 2 -6.58 6.24 -2.73
CA MET A 2 -7.41 7.10 -3.60
C MET A 2 -7.20 8.59 -3.33
N GLN A 3 -6.89 8.96 -2.10
CA GLN A 3 -6.55 10.34 -1.78
C GLN A 3 -5.32 10.81 -2.55
N PHE A 4 -4.28 9.98 -2.61
CA PHE A 4 -3.07 10.26 -3.40
C PHE A 4 -3.40 10.37 -4.90
N LEU A 5 -4.11 9.38 -5.45
CA LEU A 5 -4.41 9.34 -6.89
C LEU A 5 -5.27 10.49 -7.35
N THR A 6 -6.14 11.00 -6.49
CA THR A 6 -7.10 12.04 -6.83
C THR A 6 -6.67 13.44 -6.37
N ASN A 7 -5.41 13.61 -5.95
CA ASN A 7 -4.88 14.88 -5.46
C ASN A 7 -5.76 15.45 -4.34
N ASP A 8 -6.06 14.60 -3.33
CA ASP A 8 -6.88 14.94 -2.16
C ASP A 8 -8.37 15.20 -2.46
N PHE A 9 -8.83 14.96 -3.69
CA PHE A 9 -10.25 15.10 -3.99
C PHE A 9 -11.08 14.07 -3.23
N LEU A 10 -10.61 12.81 -3.20
CA LEU A 10 -11.24 11.74 -2.40
C LEU A 10 -10.43 11.60 -1.11
N TYR A 11 -10.95 12.14 -0.04
CA TYR A 11 -10.26 12.17 1.24
C TYR A 11 -10.31 10.81 1.94
N SER A 12 -9.19 10.38 2.50
CA SER A 12 -9.11 9.15 3.31
C SER A 12 -9.51 9.49 4.75
N THR A 13 -10.77 9.31 5.06
CA THR A 13 -11.32 9.69 6.37
C THR A 13 -10.74 8.78 7.46
N PRO A 14 -10.13 9.36 8.50
CA PRO A 14 -9.71 8.57 9.66
C PRO A 14 -10.90 7.86 10.29
N HIS A 15 -10.73 6.59 10.59
CA HIS A 15 -11.81 5.78 11.13
C HIS A 15 -11.24 4.66 12.00
N LYS A 16 -12.09 4.14 12.86
CA LYS A 16 -11.75 2.99 13.69
C LYS A 16 -12.99 2.14 13.90
N VAL A 17 -12.78 0.88 14.27
CA VAL A 17 -13.86 -0.02 14.63
C VAL A 17 -13.97 -0.05 16.15
N GLY A 18 -15.15 0.33 16.65
CA GLY A 18 -15.42 0.31 18.09
C GLY A 18 -15.66 -1.10 18.60
N LEU A 19 -15.47 -1.28 19.90
CA LEU A 19 -15.85 -2.52 20.57
C LEU A 19 -17.37 -2.62 20.63
N ASN A 20 -17.85 -3.87 20.50
CA ASN A 20 -19.26 -4.16 20.55
C ASN A 20 -19.50 -5.21 21.64
N THR A 21 -20.57 -5.04 22.43
CA THR A 21 -20.94 -5.99 23.47
C THR A 21 -21.75 -7.17 22.95
N ALA A 22 -22.32 -7.05 21.75
CA ALA A 22 -23.06 -8.12 21.09
C ALA A 22 -22.12 -8.93 20.21
N GLU A 23 -22.37 -10.23 20.11
CA GLU A 23 -21.68 -11.08 19.14
C GLU A 23 -22.04 -10.60 17.74
N ARG A 24 -20.99 -10.37 16.89
CA ARG A 24 -21.20 -9.97 15.52
C ARG A 24 -20.01 -10.39 14.65
N PHE A 25 -20.28 -10.41 13.36
CA PHE A 25 -19.29 -10.68 12.35
C PHE A 25 -19.21 -9.49 11.40
N ALA A 26 -18.05 -9.31 10.79
CA ALA A 26 -17.85 -8.29 9.77
C ALA A 26 -16.97 -8.86 8.67
N PHE A 27 -17.24 -8.46 7.43
CA PHE A 27 -16.45 -8.81 6.26
C PHE A 27 -16.00 -7.52 5.60
N ALA A 28 -14.71 -7.41 5.36
CA ALA A 28 -14.15 -6.24 4.68
C ALA A 28 -13.55 -6.68 3.35
N TYR A 29 -13.80 -5.90 2.29
CA TYR A 29 -13.20 -6.09 0.99
C TYR A 29 -12.21 -4.96 0.72
N PHE A 30 -10.96 -5.32 0.44
CA PHE A 30 -9.92 -4.37 0.09
C PHE A 30 -9.61 -4.52 -1.40
N HIS A 31 -9.89 -3.48 -2.14
CA HIS A 31 -9.57 -3.43 -3.57
C HIS A 31 -8.22 -2.74 -3.72
N GLU A 32 -7.20 -3.51 -4.05
CA GLU A 32 -5.82 -3.05 -4.06
C GLU A 32 -5.18 -3.17 -5.44
N PRO A 33 -4.24 -2.25 -5.79
CA PRO A 33 -3.42 -2.43 -6.98
C PRO A 33 -2.47 -3.62 -6.83
N ASN A 34 -1.88 -4.03 -7.95
CA ASN A 34 -0.82 -5.03 -7.94
C ASN A 34 0.38 -4.51 -7.14
N PHE A 35 1.09 -5.42 -6.47
CA PHE A 35 2.26 -5.09 -5.64
C PHE A 35 3.28 -4.23 -6.40
N ASN A 36 3.58 -4.57 -7.65
CA ASN A 36 4.58 -3.87 -8.45
C ASN A 36 4.00 -2.72 -9.28
N SER A 37 2.75 -2.34 -9.05
CA SER A 37 2.14 -1.21 -9.76
C SER A 37 2.82 0.10 -9.38
N VAL A 38 3.12 0.92 -10.38
CA VAL A 38 3.55 2.29 -10.20
C VAL A 38 2.34 3.19 -10.43
N LEU A 39 2.00 3.97 -9.44
CA LEU A 39 0.83 4.84 -9.46
C LEU A 39 1.31 6.29 -9.51
N GLU A 40 0.67 7.10 -10.34
CA GLU A 40 1.02 8.50 -10.52
C GLU A 40 -0.22 9.37 -10.26
N ASN A 41 -0.04 10.44 -9.49
CA ASN A 41 -1.09 11.42 -9.28
C ASN A 41 -1.01 12.54 -10.34
N GLY A 42 -1.94 13.50 -10.27
CA GLY A 42 -1.98 14.61 -11.22
C GLY A 42 -0.83 15.61 -11.07
N HIS A 43 -0.04 15.52 -10.02
CA HIS A 43 1.14 16.35 -9.80
C HIS A 43 2.44 15.70 -10.29
N GLY A 44 2.33 14.54 -10.94
CA GLY A 44 3.51 13.81 -11.44
C GLY A 44 4.25 13.01 -10.38
N GLU A 45 3.74 12.94 -9.16
CA GLU A 45 4.34 12.12 -8.12
C GLU A 45 4.02 10.66 -8.37
N LYS A 46 5.04 9.80 -8.23
CA LYS A 46 4.92 8.35 -8.48
C LYS A 46 5.22 7.58 -7.21
N ILE A 47 4.45 6.51 -6.98
CA ILE A 47 4.74 5.55 -5.92
C ILE A 47 4.69 4.13 -6.47
N HIS A 48 5.53 3.28 -5.89
CA HIS A 48 5.46 1.83 -6.06
C HIS A 48 4.54 1.31 -4.94
N TYR A 49 3.44 0.66 -5.31
CA TYR A 49 2.41 0.30 -4.33
C TYR A 49 2.96 -0.62 -3.25
N GLY A 50 3.74 -1.63 -3.62
CA GLY A 50 4.32 -2.57 -2.67
C GLY A 50 5.23 -1.87 -1.65
N THR A 51 6.00 -0.88 -2.07
CA THR A 51 6.81 -0.07 -1.16
C THR A 51 5.94 0.74 -0.21
N HIS A 52 4.91 1.39 -0.74
CA HIS A 52 3.97 2.16 0.07
C HIS A 52 3.29 1.29 1.12
N PHE A 53 2.77 0.14 0.72
CA PHE A 53 2.08 -0.78 1.61
C PHE A 53 3.03 -1.35 2.68
N THR A 54 4.23 -1.78 2.28
CA THR A 54 5.20 -2.37 3.20
C THR A 54 5.64 -1.35 4.26
N ASN A 55 5.93 -0.12 3.84
CA ASN A 55 6.32 0.94 4.79
C ASN A 55 5.19 1.27 5.75
N MET A 56 3.97 1.32 5.27
CA MET A 56 2.81 1.56 6.11
C MET A 56 2.63 0.43 7.12
N PHE A 57 2.75 -0.82 6.68
CA PHE A 57 2.64 -1.99 7.54
C PHE A 57 3.71 -2.01 8.62
N MET A 58 4.97 -1.77 8.26
CA MET A 58 6.09 -1.74 9.20
C MET A 58 5.93 -0.64 10.24
N ARG A 59 5.39 0.50 9.83
CA ARG A 59 5.16 1.64 10.73
C ARG A 59 3.98 1.39 11.67
N SER A 60 2.92 0.75 11.18
CA SER A 60 1.69 0.51 11.95
C SER A 60 1.78 -0.70 12.86
N TYR A 61 2.53 -1.74 12.46
CA TYR A 61 2.60 -3.00 13.17
C TYR A 61 4.04 -3.50 13.34
N PRO A 62 4.93 -2.68 13.95
CA PRO A 62 6.35 -3.05 14.04
C PRO A 62 6.60 -4.29 14.90
N GLU A 63 5.70 -4.62 15.81
CA GLU A 63 5.82 -5.76 16.71
C GLU A 63 5.36 -7.09 16.10
N ARG A 64 4.76 -7.04 14.91
CA ARG A 64 4.31 -8.26 14.23
C ARG A 64 5.48 -9.11 13.77
N VAL A 65 5.30 -10.43 13.82
CA VAL A 65 6.32 -11.39 13.38
C VAL A 65 6.73 -11.12 11.92
N THR A 66 5.77 -10.80 11.07
CA THR A 66 6.05 -10.48 9.67
C THR A 66 6.95 -9.24 9.54
N ALA A 67 6.70 -8.19 10.32
CA ALA A 67 7.53 -6.99 10.31
C ALA A 67 8.96 -7.28 10.76
N LYS A 68 9.10 -8.08 11.82
CA LYS A 68 10.43 -8.50 12.31
C LYS A 68 11.17 -9.34 11.28
N ARG A 69 10.48 -10.24 10.60
CA ARG A 69 11.10 -11.06 9.54
C ARG A 69 11.55 -10.22 8.36
N ILE A 70 10.77 -9.23 7.95
CA ILE A 70 11.17 -8.32 6.87
C ILE A 70 12.48 -7.64 7.22
N HIS A 71 12.62 -7.18 8.46
CA HIS A 71 13.83 -6.54 8.93
C HIS A 71 15.00 -7.54 9.04
N ASP A 72 14.78 -8.69 9.71
CA ASP A 72 15.83 -9.66 10.00
C ASP A 72 16.33 -10.38 8.75
N GLU A 73 15.48 -10.59 7.78
CA GLU A 73 15.82 -11.24 6.51
C GLU A 73 16.26 -10.23 5.44
N HIS A 74 16.47 -8.97 5.79
CA HIS A 74 16.91 -7.91 4.88
C HIS A 74 16.02 -7.76 3.65
N ARG A 75 14.71 -7.94 3.82
CA ARG A 75 13.76 -7.88 2.71
C ARG A 75 13.50 -6.47 2.19
N LEU A 76 13.88 -5.45 2.96
CA LEU A 76 13.79 -4.08 2.49
C LEU A 76 14.72 -3.82 1.30
N GLU A 77 15.86 -4.51 1.25
CA GLU A 77 16.78 -4.42 0.10
C GLU A 77 16.15 -5.01 -1.16
N VAL A 78 15.43 -6.14 -1.02
CA VAL A 78 14.69 -6.74 -2.12
C VAL A 78 13.57 -5.80 -2.59
N LEU A 79 12.88 -5.18 -1.65
CA LEU A 79 11.83 -4.21 -1.94
C LEU A 79 12.36 -3.01 -2.73
N ASP A 80 13.52 -2.47 -2.34
CA ASP A 80 14.15 -1.36 -3.05
C ASP A 80 14.49 -1.74 -4.49
N ARG A 81 15.00 -2.94 -4.70
CA ARG A 81 15.29 -3.45 -6.03
C ARG A 81 14.02 -3.56 -6.87
N LEU A 82 12.95 -4.14 -6.31
CA LEU A 82 11.67 -4.28 -7.01
C LEU A 82 11.07 -2.93 -7.36
N ARG A 83 11.19 -1.96 -6.46
CA ARG A 83 10.73 -0.59 -6.71
C ARG A 83 11.48 0.04 -7.88
N ASN A 84 12.81 -0.07 -7.88
CA ASN A 84 13.63 0.50 -8.94
C ASN A 84 13.33 -0.15 -10.28
N GLU A 85 13.16 -1.47 -10.32
CA GLU A 85 12.76 -2.19 -11.51
C GLU A 85 11.39 -1.74 -12.01
N ALA A 86 10.43 -1.56 -11.11
CA ALA A 86 9.08 -1.12 -11.45
C ALA A 86 9.08 0.30 -12.02
N PHE A 87 9.87 1.22 -11.46
CA PHE A 87 9.98 2.59 -11.98
C PHE A 87 10.67 2.65 -13.33
N SER A 88 11.57 1.71 -13.61
CA SER A 88 12.26 1.63 -14.89
C SER A 88 11.43 0.95 -15.99
N ALA A 89 10.46 0.11 -15.59
CA ALA A 89 9.63 -0.62 -16.53
C ALA A 89 8.50 0.27 -17.06
N LYS A 90 8.10 0.02 -18.32
CA LYS A 90 6.92 0.68 -18.88
C LYS A 90 5.67 0.03 -18.31
N GLN A 91 4.89 0.81 -17.57
CA GLN A 91 3.66 0.33 -16.96
C GLN A 91 2.48 0.51 -17.91
N PRO A 92 1.57 -0.48 -18.01
CA PRO A 92 0.32 -0.28 -18.74
C PRO A 92 -0.57 0.72 -18.01
N VAL A 93 -1.34 1.48 -18.79
CA VAL A 93 -2.36 2.36 -18.22
C VAL A 93 -3.51 1.50 -17.71
N LEU A 94 -4.05 1.81 -16.52
CA LEU A 94 -5.07 0.97 -15.86
C LEU A 94 -6.29 0.70 -16.73
N TRP A 95 -6.68 1.65 -17.55
CA TRP A 95 -7.85 1.51 -18.42
C TRP A 95 -7.53 0.89 -19.80
N ASP A 96 -6.30 0.51 -20.03
CA ASP A 96 -5.90 -0.21 -21.24
C ASP A 96 -6.00 -1.74 -21.07
N LEU A 97 -6.53 -2.17 -19.95
CA LEU A 97 -6.78 -3.59 -19.71
C LEU A 97 -8.05 -4.05 -20.47
#